data_43b9a4313adab44d7a7c33f62908800d
#
_entry.id   43b9a4313adab44d7a7c33f62908800d
#
_cell.length_a   1.000
_cell.length_b   1.000
_cell.length_c   1.000
_cell.angle_alpha   90.00
_cell.angle_beta   90.00
_cell.angle_gamma   90.00
#
_symmetry.space_group_name_H-M   'P 1'
#
loop_
_entity.id
_entity.type
_entity.pdbx_description
1 polymer ?
#
loop_
_entity_poly.entity_id
_entity_poly.type
_entity_poly.pdbx_seq_one_letter_code
_entity_poly.pdbx_strand_id
1 'polypeptide(L)'
;MLILSGDHIYKMDYSRMLAQHTETDADITIAVIDVPIEEASRFGIMSYDKNFRIFDFAEKPKEPKSNHASMGVYLFKKDVLVRMLEEDDADPDSEKDFGKNIIPKMLAENMRVFAYQFDGYWKDVGTLKSLWEANMDLLGVDPVFSLYDGTWKIYSGNDAYPPALLLTKDGSVTNSIVTEGDIISGRVVNSVIGEGVTIGEGAVVENSVVFSGSGAKLSYAIIDENVRVGENCVLGDAKSSPDKITLVGRNCEIPDGTTIASGSITEAE
;
A
#
# COMPACT_ATOMS: atom_id res chain seq x y z
N MET A 1 -12.92 -9.62 -17.86
CA MET A 1 -11.90 -8.55 -17.79
C MET A 1 -11.55 -8.33 -16.32
N LEU A 2 -10.26 -8.31 -16.00
CA LEU A 2 -9.77 -8.08 -14.64
C LEU A 2 -9.43 -6.59 -14.46
N ILE A 3 -9.90 -5.98 -13.36
CA ILE A 3 -9.62 -4.60 -12.97
C ILE A 3 -8.96 -4.66 -11.59
N LEU A 4 -7.86 -3.93 -11.42
CA LEU A 4 -7.08 -3.90 -10.19
C LEU A 4 -6.94 -2.46 -9.69
N SER A 5 -6.94 -2.27 -8.36
CA SER A 5 -6.51 -1.00 -7.77
C SER A 5 -5.02 -0.78 -7.97
N GLY A 6 -4.61 0.48 -8.12
CA GLY A 6 -3.22 0.85 -8.43
C GLY A 6 -2.30 0.99 -7.22
N ASP A 7 -2.86 1.00 -6.00
CA ASP A 7 -2.16 1.33 -4.76
C ASP A 7 -2.39 0.31 -3.62
N HIS A 8 -2.72 -0.93 -3.97
CA HIS A 8 -2.92 -2.01 -3.00
C HIS A 8 -1.77 -3.02 -3.03
N ILE A 9 -1.37 -3.50 -1.86
CA ILE A 9 -0.30 -4.49 -1.69
C ILE A 9 -0.91 -5.83 -1.31
N TYR A 10 -0.74 -6.85 -2.15
CA TYR A 10 -1.21 -8.23 -1.92
C TYR A 10 -0.56 -9.20 -2.91
N LYS A 11 -0.68 -10.51 -2.66
CA LYS A 11 -0.38 -11.58 -3.63
C LYS A 11 -1.62 -12.44 -3.82
N MET A 12 -2.15 -12.50 -5.04
CA MET A 12 -3.37 -13.25 -5.34
C MET A 12 -3.20 -14.11 -6.61
N ASP A 13 -3.63 -15.36 -6.53
CA ASP A 13 -3.81 -16.20 -7.70
C ASP A 13 -5.19 -15.93 -8.33
N TYR A 14 -5.21 -15.07 -9.33
CA TYR A 14 -6.45 -14.69 -10.03
C TYR A 14 -7.13 -15.85 -10.75
N SER A 15 -6.43 -16.98 -11.00
CA SER A 15 -7.04 -18.14 -11.64
C SER A 15 -8.13 -18.77 -10.79
N ARG A 16 -8.01 -18.73 -9.47
CA ARG A 16 -9.03 -19.19 -8.53
C ARG A 16 -10.30 -18.31 -8.56
N MET A 17 -10.11 -16.99 -8.60
CA MET A 17 -11.20 -16.04 -8.75
C MET A 17 -11.90 -16.22 -10.11
N LEU A 18 -11.13 -16.46 -11.19
CA LEU A 18 -11.66 -16.73 -12.53
C LEU A 18 -12.47 -18.04 -12.56
N ALA A 19 -11.99 -19.09 -11.90
CA ALA A 19 -12.72 -20.35 -11.81
C ALA A 19 -14.10 -20.14 -11.18
N GLN A 20 -14.17 -19.51 -10.00
CA GLN A 20 -15.44 -19.18 -9.33
C GLN A 20 -16.33 -18.29 -10.20
N HIS A 21 -15.77 -17.26 -10.85
CA HIS A 21 -16.52 -16.38 -11.76
C HIS A 21 -17.19 -17.15 -12.89
N THR A 22 -16.47 -18.12 -13.44
CA THR A 22 -16.97 -18.97 -14.53
C THR A 22 -18.02 -19.96 -14.04
N GLU A 23 -17.78 -20.64 -12.92
CA GLU A 23 -18.69 -21.61 -12.32
C GLU A 23 -20.02 -20.98 -11.90
N THR A 24 -19.99 -19.77 -11.38
CA THR A 24 -21.20 -19.02 -10.97
C THR A 24 -21.84 -18.29 -12.14
N ASP A 25 -21.24 -18.30 -13.32
CA ASP A 25 -21.62 -17.49 -14.48
C ASP A 25 -21.85 -16.01 -14.11
N ALA A 26 -20.99 -15.48 -13.21
CA ALA A 26 -21.11 -14.14 -12.66
C ALA A 26 -21.00 -13.05 -13.73
N ASP A 27 -21.73 -11.96 -13.56
CA ASP A 27 -21.58 -10.76 -14.38
C ASP A 27 -20.40 -9.92 -13.86
N ILE A 28 -20.24 -9.89 -12.54
CA ILE A 28 -19.07 -9.38 -11.81
C ILE A 28 -18.75 -10.30 -10.64
N THR A 29 -17.46 -10.51 -10.37
CA THR A 29 -16.96 -11.06 -9.11
C THR A 29 -16.06 -10.00 -8.45
N ILE A 30 -16.26 -9.76 -7.16
CA ILE A 30 -15.53 -8.77 -6.36
C ILE A 30 -14.68 -9.51 -5.36
N ALA A 31 -13.38 -9.28 -5.35
CA ALA A 31 -12.52 -9.81 -4.29
C ALA A 31 -12.79 -9.09 -2.97
N VAL A 32 -12.93 -9.88 -1.91
CA VAL A 32 -13.36 -9.44 -0.58
C VAL A 32 -12.40 -9.96 0.46
N ILE A 33 -12.13 -9.14 1.45
CA ILE A 33 -11.36 -9.49 2.64
C ILE A 33 -12.09 -9.06 3.91
N ASP A 34 -11.89 -9.78 5.00
CA ASP A 34 -12.42 -9.39 6.30
C ASP A 34 -11.46 -8.40 6.96
N VAL A 35 -11.98 -7.24 7.34
CA VAL A 35 -11.23 -6.19 8.03
C VAL A 35 -11.77 -5.98 9.45
N PRO A 36 -11.00 -5.39 10.39
CA PRO A 36 -11.55 -4.92 11.66
C PRO A 36 -12.75 -4.00 11.43
N ILE A 37 -13.82 -4.17 12.21
CA ILE A 37 -15.06 -3.42 11.98
C ILE A 37 -14.85 -1.90 12.12
N GLU A 38 -13.88 -1.48 12.93
CA GLU A 38 -13.50 -0.09 13.14
C GLU A 38 -12.89 0.55 11.88
N GLU A 39 -12.31 -0.27 11.00
CA GLU A 39 -11.72 0.18 9.74
C GLU A 39 -12.68 0.08 8.56
N ALA A 40 -13.77 -0.68 8.71
CA ALA A 40 -14.69 -0.99 7.63
C ALA A 40 -15.28 0.25 6.93
N SER A 41 -15.47 1.36 7.66
CA SER A 41 -15.97 2.63 7.10
C SER A 41 -15.04 3.27 6.04
N ARG A 42 -13.82 2.77 5.88
CA ARG A 42 -12.86 3.26 4.87
C ARG A 42 -13.07 2.63 3.49
N PHE A 43 -13.81 1.54 3.40
CA PHE A 43 -13.91 0.67 2.23
C PHE A 43 -15.34 0.53 1.73
N GLY A 44 -15.49 0.04 0.52
CA GLY A 44 -16.76 -0.50 0.04
C GLY A 44 -17.11 -1.77 0.81
N ILE A 45 -18.20 -1.77 1.54
CA ILE A 45 -18.64 -2.87 2.41
C ILE A 45 -19.81 -3.61 1.79
N MET A 46 -19.75 -4.92 1.83
CA MET A 46 -20.79 -5.76 1.24
C MET A 46 -21.31 -6.83 2.18
N SER A 47 -22.52 -7.29 1.88
CA SER A 47 -23.12 -8.47 2.47
C SER A 47 -23.45 -9.47 1.37
N TYR A 48 -23.16 -10.75 1.61
CA TYR A 48 -23.43 -11.83 0.67
C TYR A 48 -24.01 -13.06 1.36
N ASP A 49 -24.67 -13.91 0.61
CA ASP A 49 -25.27 -15.14 1.09
C ASP A 49 -24.26 -16.30 1.18
N LYS A 50 -24.72 -17.48 1.62
CA LYS A 50 -23.92 -18.71 1.72
C LYS A 50 -23.33 -19.20 0.38
N ASN A 51 -23.82 -18.69 -0.74
CA ASN A 51 -23.35 -18.99 -2.09
C ASN A 51 -22.46 -17.87 -2.64
N PHE A 52 -22.03 -16.94 -1.75
CA PHE A 52 -21.24 -15.74 -2.10
C PHE A 52 -21.95 -14.76 -3.03
N ARG A 53 -23.29 -14.84 -3.19
CA ARG A 53 -24.03 -13.85 -3.95
C ARG A 53 -24.20 -12.59 -3.12
N ILE A 54 -23.72 -11.45 -3.64
CA ILE A 54 -23.81 -10.14 -2.98
C ILE A 54 -25.24 -9.61 -3.15
N PHE A 55 -25.84 -9.17 -2.06
CA PHE A 55 -27.19 -8.59 -2.03
C PHE A 55 -27.23 -7.17 -1.43
N ASP A 56 -26.15 -6.71 -0.80
CA ASP A 56 -26.01 -5.33 -0.27
C ASP A 56 -24.58 -4.85 -0.47
N PHE A 57 -24.43 -3.60 -0.86
CA PHE A 57 -23.13 -2.93 -1.03
C PHE A 57 -23.28 -1.46 -0.66
N ALA A 58 -22.32 -0.95 0.12
CA ALA A 58 -22.27 0.46 0.50
C ALA A 58 -20.82 0.96 0.43
N GLU A 59 -20.58 2.02 -0.34
CA GLU A 59 -19.28 2.66 -0.44
C GLU A 59 -19.03 3.55 0.78
N LYS A 60 -17.98 3.23 1.53
CA LYS A 60 -17.51 3.97 2.71
C LYS A 60 -18.63 4.36 3.69
N PRO A 61 -19.42 3.39 4.16
CA PRO A 61 -20.57 3.66 5.03
C PRO A 61 -20.11 4.19 6.39
N LYS A 62 -20.84 5.17 6.93
CA LYS A 62 -20.58 5.68 8.30
C LYS A 62 -20.84 4.61 9.37
N GLU A 63 -21.80 3.75 9.13
CA GLU A 63 -22.17 2.63 10.00
C GLU A 63 -22.13 1.33 9.18
N PRO A 64 -20.98 0.63 9.17
CA PRO A 64 -20.83 -0.59 8.41
C PRO A 64 -21.72 -1.71 8.96
N LYS A 65 -22.46 -2.39 8.07
CA LYS A 65 -23.33 -3.53 8.45
C LYS A 65 -22.57 -4.86 8.50
N SER A 66 -21.38 -4.92 7.91
CA SER A 66 -20.49 -6.07 7.92
C SER A 66 -19.03 -5.61 7.90
N ASN A 67 -18.13 -6.55 8.02
CA ASN A 67 -16.67 -6.33 7.93
C ASN A 67 -16.07 -6.84 6.61
N HIS A 68 -16.91 -7.21 5.64
CA HIS A 68 -16.47 -7.71 4.33
C HIS A 68 -16.15 -6.53 3.41
N ALA A 69 -14.87 -6.20 3.30
CA ALA A 69 -14.37 -5.06 2.53
C ALA A 69 -14.03 -5.45 1.09
N SER A 70 -14.40 -4.61 0.14
CA SER A 70 -13.94 -4.70 -1.24
C SER A 70 -12.44 -4.41 -1.32
N MET A 71 -11.71 -5.29 -1.98
CA MET A 71 -10.28 -5.09 -2.24
C MET A 71 -10.01 -4.21 -3.48
N GLY A 72 -11.02 -3.65 -4.15
CA GLY A 72 -10.82 -2.94 -5.41
C GLY A 72 -10.32 -3.85 -6.55
N VAL A 73 -10.55 -5.15 -6.45
CA VAL A 73 -10.20 -6.15 -7.45
C VAL A 73 -11.49 -6.73 -7.99
N TYR A 74 -11.74 -6.49 -9.28
CA TYR A 74 -12.99 -6.88 -9.95
C TYR A 74 -12.74 -7.76 -11.16
N LEU A 75 -13.53 -8.79 -11.33
CA LEU A 75 -13.55 -9.62 -12.54
C LEU A 75 -14.92 -9.51 -13.19
N PHE A 76 -14.97 -8.93 -14.38
CA PHE A 76 -16.19 -8.69 -15.15
C PHE A 76 -16.28 -9.58 -16.40
N LYS A 77 -17.51 -9.93 -16.80
CA LYS A 77 -17.79 -10.20 -18.21
C LYS A 77 -17.54 -8.94 -19.03
N LYS A 78 -16.78 -9.04 -20.11
CA LYS A 78 -16.37 -7.87 -20.91
C LYS A 78 -17.57 -7.05 -21.40
N ASP A 79 -18.56 -7.71 -21.95
CA ASP A 79 -19.72 -7.03 -22.56
C ASP A 79 -20.57 -6.32 -21.49
N VAL A 80 -20.67 -6.91 -20.30
CA VAL A 80 -21.33 -6.30 -19.14
C VAL A 80 -20.58 -5.04 -18.71
N LEU A 81 -19.26 -5.12 -18.57
CA LEU A 81 -18.45 -3.96 -18.17
C LEU A 81 -18.60 -2.81 -19.17
N VAL A 82 -18.48 -3.09 -20.47
CA VAL A 82 -18.60 -2.05 -21.51
C VAL A 82 -19.96 -1.38 -21.42
N ARG A 83 -21.05 -2.16 -21.35
CA ARG A 83 -22.41 -1.61 -21.19
C ARG A 83 -22.55 -0.72 -19.95
N MET A 84 -22.08 -1.23 -18.80
CA MET A 84 -22.19 -0.48 -17.54
C MET A 84 -21.41 0.84 -17.57
N LEU A 85 -20.22 0.85 -18.18
CA LEU A 85 -19.41 2.05 -18.32
C LEU A 85 -20.03 3.06 -19.30
N GLU A 86 -20.58 2.61 -20.42
CA GLU A 86 -21.27 3.49 -21.40
C GLU A 86 -22.54 4.11 -20.79
N GLU A 87 -23.31 3.34 -20.05
CA GLU A 87 -24.49 3.83 -19.34
C GLU A 87 -24.13 4.79 -18.22
N ASP A 88 -23.06 4.52 -17.47
CA ASP A 88 -22.55 5.41 -16.42
C ASP A 88 -21.97 6.70 -17.01
N ASP A 89 -21.28 6.63 -18.16
CA ASP A 89 -20.73 7.79 -18.83
C ASP A 89 -21.83 8.75 -19.36
N ALA A 90 -22.94 8.19 -19.79
CA ALA A 90 -24.10 8.96 -20.25
C ALA A 90 -24.90 9.62 -19.10
N ASP A 91 -24.70 9.20 -17.85
CA ASP A 91 -25.38 9.77 -16.69
C ASP A 91 -24.62 11.01 -16.17
N PRO A 92 -25.20 12.22 -16.29
CA PRO A 92 -24.56 13.46 -15.83
C PRO A 92 -24.45 13.56 -14.31
N ASP A 93 -25.25 12.80 -13.55
CA ASP A 93 -25.25 12.79 -12.09
C ASP A 93 -24.31 11.74 -11.50
N SER A 94 -23.66 10.92 -12.35
CA SER A 94 -22.70 9.90 -11.92
C SER A 94 -21.40 10.52 -11.46
N GLU A 95 -20.87 10.00 -10.34
CA GLU A 95 -19.51 10.32 -9.85
C GLU A 95 -18.41 9.53 -10.58
N LYS A 96 -18.79 8.65 -11.55
CA LYS A 96 -17.87 7.79 -12.31
C LYS A 96 -17.06 6.84 -11.43
N ASP A 97 -17.71 6.29 -10.42
CA ASP A 97 -17.12 5.46 -9.39
C ASP A 97 -17.76 4.06 -9.36
N PHE A 98 -16.94 3.00 -9.31
CA PHE A 98 -17.45 1.63 -9.29
C PHE A 98 -18.31 1.35 -8.06
N GLY A 99 -17.88 1.82 -6.88
CA GLY A 99 -18.57 1.58 -5.60
C GLY A 99 -19.83 2.43 -5.43
N LYS A 100 -19.84 3.66 -5.93
CA LYS A 100 -20.96 4.57 -5.79
C LYS A 100 -22.05 4.41 -6.86
N ASN A 101 -21.63 4.07 -8.10
CA ASN A 101 -22.51 4.08 -9.25
C ASN A 101 -22.70 2.69 -9.85
N ILE A 102 -21.63 2.03 -10.31
CA ILE A 102 -21.74 0.81 -11.10
C ILE A 102 -22.24 -0.38 -10.28
N ILE A 103 -21.61 -0.69 -9.15
CA ILE A 103 -21.98 -1.86 -8.32
C ILE A 103 -23.41 -1.72 -7.77
N PRO A 104 -23.81 -0.58 -7.18
CA PRO A 104 -25.20 -0.38 -6.74
C PRO A 104 -26.23 -0.52 -7.87
N LYS A 105 -25.95 0.00 -9.07
CA LYS A 105 -26.79 -0.15 -10.25
C LYS A 105 -26.93 -1.61 -10.66
N MET A 106 -25.84 -2.36 -10.72
CA MET A 106 -25.85 -3.80 -11.04
C MET A 106 -26.70 -4.61 -10.04
N LEU A 107 -26.64 -4.25 -8.75
CA LEU A 107 -27.47 -4.87 -7.72
C LEU A 107 -28.96 -4.51 -7.91
N ALA A 108 -29.27 -3.24 -8.20
CA ALA A 108 -30.63 -2.79 -8.47
C ALA A 108 -31.24 -3.48 -9.69
N GLU A 109 -30.46 -3.77 -10.73
CA GLU A 109 -30.83 -4.54 -11.90
C GLU A 109 -30.87 -6.07 -11.66
N ASN A 110 -30.63 -6.52 -10.42
CA ASN A 110 -30.58 -7.92 -10.02
C ASN A 110 -29.58 -8.77 -10.85
N MET A 111 -28.48 -8.15 -11.27
CA MET A 111 -27.40 -8.82 -11.97
C MET A 111 -26.68 -9.83 -11.06
N ARG A 112 -25.87 -10.70 -11.65
CA ARG A 112 -25.12 -11.75 -10.91
C ARG A 112 -23.81 -11.19 -10.37
N VAL A 113 -23.91 -10.58 -9.17
CA VAL A 113 -22.80 -9.99 -8.44
C VAL A 113 -22.36 -10.97 -7.35
N PHE A 114 -21.10 -11.40 -7.36
CA PHE A 114 -20.57 -12.40 -6.42
C PHE A 114 -19.33 -11.89 -5.70
N ALA A 115 -19.14 -12.34 -4.46
CA ALA A 115 -17.93 -12.15 -3.68
C ALA A 115 -16.95 -13.31 -3.91
N TYR A 116 -15.67 -13.00 -4.05
CA TYR A 116 -14.57 -13.96 -3.95
C TYR A 116 -13.82 -13.68 -2.65
N GLN A 117 -13.97 -14.57 -1.65
CA GLN A 117 -13.29 -14.42 -0.38
C GLN A 117 -11.79 -14.65 -0.57
N PHE A 118 -11.00 -13.62 -0.34
CA PHE A 118 -9.55 -13.69 -0.33
C PHE A 118 -9.03 -14.02 1.06
N ASP A 119 -8.09 -14.94 1.13
CA ASP A 119 -7.36 -15.30 2.33
C ASP A 119 -5.88 -15.06 2.09
N GLY A 120 -5.34 -14.01 2.70
CA GLY A 120 -3.95 -13.60 2.54
C GLY A 120 -3.71 -12.17 2.99
N TYR A 121 -2.46 -11.73 2.87
CA TYR A 121 -2.10 -10.34 3.16
C TYR A 121 -2.71 -9.39 2.12
N TRP A 122 -3.35 -8.34 2.60
CA TRP A 122 -3.80 -7.21 1.80
C TRP A 122 -3.70 -5.91 2.59
N LYS A 123 -3.21 -4.86 1.95
CA LYS A 123 -3.15 -3.52 2.52
C LYS A 123 -3.41 -2.45 1.47
N ASP A 124 -4.35 -1.56 1.76
CA ASP A 124 -4.55 -0.29 1.08
C ASP A 124 -3.56 0.72 1.65
N VAL A 125 -2.68 1.28 0.81
CA VAL A 125 -1.65 2.23 1.22
C VAL A 125 -2.00 3.69 0.90
N GLY A 126 -3.29 4.00 0.81
CA GLY A 126 -3.81 5.34 0.53
C GLY A 126 -3.57 6.39 1.64
N THR A 127 -2.87 6.05 2.74
CA THR A 127 -2.46 6.99 3.79
C THR A 127 -0.99 6.82 4.14
N LEU A 128 -0.33 7.88 4.65
CA LEU A 128 1.07 7.80 5.10
C LEU A 128 1.27 6.72 6.15
N LYS A 129 0.32 6.58 7.07
CA LYS A 129 0.35 5.55 8.10
C LYS A 129 0.30 4.16 7.49
N SER A 130 -0.65 3.87 6.61
CA SER A 130 -0.78 2.55 5.99
C SER A 130 0.39 2.23 5.06
N LEU A 131 0.96 3.21 4.36
CA LEU A 131 2.19 3.05 3.58
C LEU A 131 3.38 2.69 4.48
N TRP A 132 3.55 3.40 5.59
CA TRP A 132 4.59 3.12 6.57
C TRP A 132 4.41 1.72 7.17
N GLU A 133 3.21 1.38 7.65
CA GLU A 133 2.89 0.08 8.22
C GLU A 133 3.15 -1.06 7.24
N ALA A 134 2.77 -0.91 5.96
CA ALA A 134 3.00 -1.91 4.92
C ALA A 134 4.50 -2.20 4.71
N ASN A 135 5.35 -1.19 4.86
CA ASN A 135 6.80 -1.37 4.84
C ASN A 135 7.31 -2.07 6.12
N MET A 136 6.77 -1.73 7.29
CA MET A 136 7.13 -2.40 8.55
C MET A 136 6.68 -3.86 8.59
N ASP A 137 5.57 -4.21 7.94
CA ASP A 137 5.05 -5.57 7.81
C ASP A 137 6.01 -6.52 7.05
N LEU A 138 7.01 -5.97 6.33
CA LEU A 138 8.06 -6.72 5.65
C LEU A 138 9.20 -7.14 6.59
N LEU A 139 9.29 -6.56 7.79
CA LEU A 139 10.43 -6.71 8.69
C LEU A 139 10.23 -7.87 9.67
N GLY A 140 11.34 -8.35 10.21
CA GLY A 140 11.34 -9.40 11.22
C GLY A 140 11.79 -10.77 10.69
N VAL A 141 11.91 -11.72 11.62
CA VAL A 141 12.31 -13.10 11.28
C VAL A 141 11.16 -13.86 10.63
N ASP A 142 9.93 -13.51 10.99
CA ASP A 142 8.69 -14.05 10.44
C ASP A 142 7.77 -12.88 10.08
N PRO A 143 8.01 -12.23 8.93
CA PRO A 143 7.29 -11.03 8.54
C PRO A 143 5.84 -11.35 8.17
N VAL A 144 4.94 -10.39 8.41
CA VAL A 144 3.51 -10.51 8.05
C VAL A 144 3.34 -10.70 6.54
N PHE A 145 4.21 -10.05 5.75
CA PHE A 145 4.30 -10.23 4.30
C PHE A 145 5.76 -10.43 3.89
N SER A 146 6.07 -11.56 3.26
CA SER A 146 7.44 -11.90 2.87
C SER A 146 7.69 -11.65 1.38
N LEU A 147 8.77 -10.91 1.08
CA LEU A 147 9.31 -10.74 -0.26
C LEU A 147 10.21 -11.91 -0.68
N TYR A 148 10.63 -12.77 0.26
CA TYR A 148 11.62 -13.85 0.04
C TYR A 148 10.98 -15.19 -0.34
N ASP A 149 9.73 -15.19 -0.81
CA ASP A 149 9.07 -16.39 -1.32
C ASP A 149 9.63 -16.75 -2.71
N GLY A 150 10.53 -17.72 -2.74
CA GLY A 150 11.15 -18.20 -3.97
C GLY A 150 10.21 -18.96 -4.90
N THR A 151 9.03 -19.38 -4.43
CA THR A 151 8.03 -20.13 -5.23
C THR A 151 7.10 -19.18 -5.98
N TRP A 152 6.93 -17.96 -5.50
CA TRP A 152 6.07 -16.95 -6.11
C TRP A 152 6.74 -15.58 -6.11
N LYS A 153 7.60 -15.36 -7.09
CA LYS A 153 8.36 -14.12 -7.23
C LYS A 153 7.47 -12.94 -7.62
N ILE A 154 7.77 -11.78 -7.04
CA ILE A 154 7.26 -10.49 -7.49
C ILE A 154 8.23 -9.96 -8.55
N TYR A 155 7.71 -9.57 -9.70
CA TYR A 155 8.49 -9.00 -10.80
C TYR A 155 8.25 -7.49 -10.87
N SER A 156 9.34 -6.71 -10.92
CA SER A 156 9.31 -5.27 -11.14
C SER A 156 10.42 -4.87 -12.13
N GLY A 157 10.35 -3.65 -12.65
CA GLY A 157 11.49 -3.05 -13.36
C GLY A 157 12.52 -2.61 -12.32
N ASN A 158 13.74 -3.15 -12.40
CA ASN A 158 14.84 -2.78 -11.52
C ASN A 158 15.91 -2.09 -12.33
N ASP A 159 16.45 -0.99 -11.81
CA ASP A 159 17.74 -0.44 -12.28
C ASP A 159 18.87 -1.35 -11.84
N ALA A 160 19.92 -1.43 -12.66
CA ALA A 160 21.07 -2.28 -12.35
C ALA A 160 22.02 -1.56 -11.38
N TYR A 161 21.78 -1.74 -10.08
CA TYR A 161 22.67 -1.27 -9.02
C TYR A 161 23.68 -2.35 -8.62
N PRO A 162 24.86 -1.96 -8.07
CA PRO A 162 25.77 -2.90 -7.42
C PRO A 162 25.15 -3.42 -6.12
N PRO A 163 25.65 -4.54 -5.55
CA PRO A 163 25.24 -4.99 -4.22
C PRO A 163 25.41 -3.91 -3.15
N ALA A 164 24.54 -3.92 -2.13
CA ALA A 164 24.66 -3.02 -0.99
C ALA A 164 26.01 -3.11 -0.30
N LEU A 165 26.60 -1.96 0.06
CA LEU A 165 27.90 -1.85 0.72
C LEU A 165 27.74 -1.36 2.15
N LEU A 166 28.10 -2.20 3.10
CA LEU A 166 28.12 -1.85 4.53
C LEU A 166 29.54 -1.45 4.94
N LEU A 167 29.74 -0.17 5.21
CA LEU A 167 31.02 0.42 5.63
C LEU A 167 31.01 0.58 7.16
N THR A 168 31.43 -0.44 7.87
CA THR A 168 31.23 -0.45 9.32
C THR A 168 32.53 -0.38 10.11
N LYS A 169 32.86 0.79 10.62
CA LYS A 169 33.52 0.87 11.91
C LYS A 169 32.50 1.07 13.04
N ASP A 170 31.45 1.84 12.76
CA ASP A 170 30.39 2.22 13.71
C ASP A 170 28.96 2.06 13.12
N GLY A 171 28.84 1.63 11.86
CA GLY A 171 27.57 1.38 11.20
C GLY A 171 26.99 0.02 11.57
N SER A 172 25.68 -0.05 11.66
CA SER A 172 24.95 -1.29 11.93
C SER A 172 23.60 -1.30 11.25
N VAL A 173 23.17 -2.48 10.81
CA VAL A 173 21.83 -2.72 10.27
C VAL A 173 21.17 -3.78 11.14
N THR A 174 20.02 -3.44 11.72
CA THR A 174 19.28 -4.33 12.62
C THR A 174 17.80 -4.33 12.24
N ASN A 175 17.20 -5.52 12.07
CA ASN A 175 15.80 -5.71 11.72
C ASN A 175 15.34 -4.77 10.58
N SER A 176 16.11 -4.69 9.49
CA SER A 176 15.90 -3.72 8.42
C SER A 176 16.13 -4.37 7.06
N ILE A 177 15.48 -3.82 6.04
CA ILE A 177 15.74 -4.15 4.65
C ILE A 177 16.65 -3.08 4.09
N VAL A 178 17.74 -3.49 3.44
CA VAL A 178 18.62 -2.66 2.60
C VAL A 178 18.68 -3.29 1.21
N THR A 179 18.72 -2.46 0.18
CA THR A 179 18.59 -2.91 -1.19
C THR A 179 19.85 -2.67 -2.02
N GLU A 180 19.83 -3.02 -3.29
CA GLU A 180 20.96 -2.85 -4.20
C GLU A 180 21.33 -1.37 -4.32
N GLY A 181 22.63 -1.09 -4.41
CA GLY A 181 23.19 0.25 -4.52
C GLY A 181 23.36 1.01 -3.21
N ASP A 182 22.86 0.50 -2.10
CA ASP A 182 22.96 1.18 -0.81
C ASP A 182 24.40 1.24 -0.29
N ILE A 183 24.77 2.39 0.29
CA ILE A 183 26.04 2.60 1.01
C ILE A 183 25.71 3.00 2.45
N ILE A 184 25.92 2.09 3.40
CA ILE A 184 25.55 2.28 4.80
C ILE A 184 26.79 2.40 5.67
N SER A 185 27.04 3.59 6.21
CA SER A 185 28.07 3.90 7.20
C SER A 185 27.50 4.27 8.58
N GLY A 186 26.18 4.55 8.64
CA GLY A 186 25.45 4.90 9.86
C GLY A 186 24.70 3.71 10.49
N ARG A 187 23.85 4.00 11.46
CA ARG A 187 23.02 3.02 12.15
C ARG A 187 21.59 3.00 11.56
N VAL A 188 21.15 1.81 11.12
CA VAL A 188 19.80 1.58 10.59
C VAL A 188 19.09 0.53 11.44
N VAL A 189 17.92 0.87 11.97
CA VAL A 189 17.14 0.01 12.87
C VAL A 189 15.68 0.04 12.47
N ASN A 190 15.07 -1.15 12.34
CA ASN A 190 13.65 -1.32 12.08
C ASN A 190 13.15 -0.43 10.93
N SER A 191 13.85 -0.46 9.79
CA SER A 191 13.64 0.47 8.68
C SER A 191 13.74 -0.24 7.33
N VAL A 192 13.13 0.36 6.31
CA VAL A 192 13.23 -0.10 4.92
C VAL A 192 13.96 0.98 4.12
N ILE A 193 15.06 0.58 3.49
CA ILE A 193 15.92 1.44 2.68
C ILE A 193 15.77 1.01 1.22
N GLY A 194 15.35 1.95 0.37
CA GLY A 194 15.19 1.77 -1.06
C GLY A 194 16.54 1.82 -1.81
N GLU A 195 16.48 1.65 -3.12
CA GLU A 195 17.66 1.46 -3.97
C GLU A 195 18.57 2.70 -4.02
N GLY A 196 19.89 2.47 -3.94
CA GLY A 196 20.90 3.52 -4.15
C GLY A 196 21.01 4.56 -3.03
N VAL A 197 20.51 4.27 -1.84
CA VAL A 197 20.54 5.18 -0.69
C VAL A 197 21.92 5.21 -0.04
N THR A 198 22.39 6.39 0.32
CA THR A 198 23.61 6.57 1.14
C THR A 198 23.23 7.03 2.55
N ILE A 199 23.57 6.23 3.55
CA ILE A 199 23.47 6.57 4.97
C ILE A 199 24.86 6.85 5.52
N GLY A 200 25.15 8.14 5.76
CA GLY A 200 26.49 8.62 6.15
C GLY A 200 26.88 8.25 7.59
N GLU A 201 28.17 8.47 7.90
CA GLU A 201 28.73 8.24 9.24
C GLU A 201 28.01 9.11 10.29
N GLY A 202 27.68 8.54 11.45
CA GLY A 202 26.95 9.23 12.51
C GLY A 202 25.44 9.39 12.27
N ALA A 203 24.93 9.05 11.08
CA ALA A 203 23.51 9.04 10.81
C ALA A 203 22.78 7.91 11.58
N VAL A 204 21.56 8.16 11.97
CA VAL A 204 20.69 7.21 12.65
C VAL A 204 19.33 7.20 11.97
N VAL A 205 18.93 6.04 11.45
CA VAL A 205 17.63 5.82 10.81
C VAL A 205 16.87 4.77 11.62
N GLU A 206 15.74 5.16 12.19
CA GLU A 206 14.92 4.30 13.05
C GLU A 206 13.45 4.37 12.64
N ASN A 207 12.78 3.21 12.58
CA ASN A 207 11.34 3.11 12.27
C ASN A 207 10.95 3.95 11.04
N SER A 208 11.74 3.90 9.98
CA SER A 208 11.61 4.82 8.84
C SER A 208 11.63 4.08 7.51
N VAL A 209 11.06 4.72 6.50
CA VAL A 209 11.10 4.29 5.10
C VAL A 209 11.86 5.34 4.30
N VAL A 210 12.92 4.95 3.61
CA VAL A 210 13.81 5.87 2.90
C VAL A 210 13.96 5.41 1.47
N PHE A 211 13.40 6.13 0.51
CA PHE A 211 13.53 5.84 -0.92
C PHE A 211 14.75 6.52 -1.56
N SER A 212 15.25 7.59 -0.94
CA SER A 212 16.53 8.21 -1.29
C SER A 212 17.04 9.04 -0.10
N GLY A 213 18.31 9.43 -0.06
CA GLY A 213 18.78 10.35 0.98
C GLY A 213 20.22 10.11 1.43
N SER A 214 20.71 10.98 2.32
CA SER A 214 22.02 10.93 2.97
C SER A 214 21.98 11.54 4.38
N GLY A 215 22.85 11.09 5.25
CA GLY A 215 23.39 11.66 6.48
C GLY A 215 22.48 12.44 7.45
N ALA A 216 21.45 11.82 8.05
CA ALA A 216 20.58 12.50 9.00
C ALA A 216 20.13 11.58 10.17
N LYS A 217 19.50 12.16 11.20
CA LYS A 217 18.74 11.37 12.19
C LYS A 217 17.29 11.34 11.80
N LEU A 218 16.81 10.16 11.39
CA LEU A 218 15.45 9.92 10.94
C LEU A 218 14.73 9.02 11.94
N SER A 219 13.53 9.42 12.36
CA SER A 219 12.70 8.59 13.25
C SER A 219 11.23 8.76 12.89
N TYR A 220 10.51 7.67 12.62
CA TYR A 220 9.13 7.68 12.13
C TYR A 220 8.97 8.63 10.93
N ALA A 221 9.81 8.45 9.93
CA ALA A 221 9.85 9.28 8.73
C ALA A 221 9.68 8.45 7.45
N ILE A 222 9.10 9.09 6.44
CA ILE A 222 9.11 8.65 5.05
C ILE A 222 9.88 9.71 4.26
N ILE A 223 10.95 9.29 3.60
CA ILE A 223 11.76 10.12 2.71
C ILE A 223 11.52 9.61 1.29
N ASP A 224 10.93 10.46 0.46
CA ASP A 224 10.55 10.12 -0.91
C ASP A 224 11.78 10.16 -1.87
N GLU A 225 11.55 9.92 -3.14
CA GLU A 225 12.59 9.85 -4.17
C GLU A 225 13.27 11.19 -4.43
N ASN A 226 14.55 11.14 -4.80
CA ASN A 226 15.38 12.31 -5.14
C ASN A 226 15.47 13.35 -4.03
N VAL A 227 15.31 12.96 -2.76
CA VAL A 227 15.46 13.85 -1.61
C VAL A 227 16.93 13.88 -1.21
N ARG A 228 17.45 15.07 -0.96
CA ARG A 228 18.77 15.27 -0.36
C ARG A 228 18.61 15.79 1.06
N VAL A 229 19.08 15.04 2.04
CA VAL A 229 19.07 15.47 3.44
C VAL A 229 20.50 15.81 3.85
N GLY A 230 20.71 17.04 4.30
CA GLY A 230 22.00 17.55 4.74
C GLY A 230 22.52 16.92 6.03
N GLU A 231 23.74 17.28 6.41
CA GLU A 231 24.36 16.77 7.63
C GLU A 231 23.71 17.35 8.90
N ASN A 232 23.75 16.58 9.99
CA ASN A 232 23.22 16.96 11.30
C ASN A 232 21.72 17.34 11.32
N CYS A 233 20.94 16.92 10.31
CA CYS A 233 19.49 17.09 10.32
C CYS A 233 18.83 16.13 11.30
N VAL A 234 17.66 16.56 11.84
CA VAL A 234 16.80 15.74 12.70
C VAL A 234 15.38 15.79 12.14
N LEU A 235 14.87 14.67 11.65
CA LEU A 235 13.55 14.56 11.05
C LEU A 235 12.72 13.56 11.85
N GLY A 236 11.61 14.06 12.41
CA GLY A 236 10.79 13.29 13.33
C GLY A 236 11.38 13.19 14.74
N ASP A 237 10.80 12.33 15.57
CA ASP A 237 11.20 12.10 16.95
C ASP A 237 11.15 10.59 17.28
N ALA A 238 12.18 10.07 17.93
CA ALA A 238 12.25 8.67 18.38
C ALA A 238 11.13 8.28 19.36
N LYS A 239 10.47 9.24 20.00
CA LYS A 239 9.29 9.06 20.87
C LYS A 239 7.96 9.19 20.11
N SER A 240 8.01 9.34 18.79
CA SER A 240 6.82 9.46 17.95
C SER A 240 6.08 8.12 17.81
N SER A 241 5.01 8.11 17.04
CA SER A 241 4.19 6.94 16.78
C SER A 241 3.79 6.90 15.30
N PRO A 242 3.27 5.77 14.80
CA PRO A 242 2.77 5.67 13.43
C PRO A 242 1.67 6.67 13.07
N ASP A 243 1.04 7.31 14.07
CA ASP A 243 0.03 8.35 13.83
C ASP A 243 0.64 9.72 13.50
N LYS A 244 1.97 9.87 13.61
CA LYS A 244 2.70 11.11 13.39
C LYS A 244 3.94 10.90 12.53
N ILE A 245 3.75 10.29 11.36
CA ILE A 245 4.81 10.08 10.38
C ILE A 245 5.22 11.43 9.78
N THR A 246 6.53 11.70 9.78
CA THR A 246 7.12 12.85 9.10
C THR A 246 7.35 12.50 7.63
N LEU A 247 6.86 13.33 6.71
CA LEU A 247 7.07 13.14 5.28
C LEU A 247 7.98 14.22 4.71
N VAL A 248 9.00 13.80 3.97
CA VAL A 248 9.75 14.67 3.05
C VAL A 248 9.45 14.18 1.64
N GLY A 249 8.71 15.01 0.90
CA GLY A 249 8.25 14.69 -0.45
C GLY A 249 9.36 14.76 -1.47
N ARG A 250 9.07 14.23 -2.65
CA ARG A 250 10.00 14.08 -3.79
C ARG A 250 10.71 15.40 -4.14
N ASN A 251 11.99 15.28 -4.51
CA ASN A 251 12.85 16.38 -4.98
C ASN A 251 13.14 17.47 -3.93
N CYS A 252 12.88 17.23 -2.64
CA CYS A 252 13.23 18.18 -1.60
C CYS A 252 14.74 18.23 -1.33
N GLU A 253 15.27 19.41 -1.06
CA GLU A 253 16.60 19.61 -0.49
C GLU A 253 16.47 20.13 0.95
N ILE A 254 16.92 19.35 1.91
CA ILE A 254 16.92 19.71 3.33
C ILE A 254 18.32 20.18 3.73
N PRO A 255 18.51 21.48 4.03
CA PRO A 255 19.81 22.03 4.39
C PRO A 255 20.38 21.44 5.66
N ASP A 256 21.72 21.52 5.82
CA ASP A 256 22.44 21.07 7.02
C ASP A 256 21.84 21.68 8.31
N GLY A 257 21.76 20.86 9.36
CA GLY A 257 21.27 21.27 10.68
C GLY A 257 19.77 21.50 10.78
N THR A 258 19.01 21.19 9.75
CA THR A 258 17.54 21.35 9.76
C THR A 258 16.87 20.41 10.74
N THR A 259 15.88 20.92 11.47
CA THR A 259 14.99 20.09 12.31
C THR A 259 13.56 20.14 11.77
N ILE A 260 12.98 18.99 11.47
CA ILE A 260 11.59 18.82 11.06
C ILE A 260 10.84 18.04 12.13
N ALA A 261 9.76 18.63 12.65
CA ALA A 261 8.98 18.03 13.73
C ALA A 261 8.19 16.79 13.28
N SER A 262 7.89 15.88 14.20
CA SER A 262 7.04 14.72 13.95
C SER A 262 5.67 15.10 13.39
N GLY A 263 5.24 14.37 12.36
CA GLY A 263 3.95 14.60 11.69
C GLY A 263 3.93 15.76 10.71
N SER A 264 5.08 16.39 10.44
CA SER A 264 5.18 17.44 9.42
C SER A 264 5.27 16.84 8.02
N ILE A 265 4.72 17.54 7.05
CA ILE A 265 4.86 17.25 5.61
C ILE A 265 5.66 18.40 5.00
N THR A 266 6.74 18.06 4.30
CA THR A 266 7.58 18.99 3.56
C THR A 266 7.53 18.62 2.09
N GLU A 267 7.20 19.58 1.23
CA GLU A 267 7.13 19.42 -0.22
C GLU A 267 8.13 20.36 -0.89
N ALA A 268 8.62 19.99 -2.09
CA ALA A 268 9.43 20.88 -2.89
C ALA A 268 8.58 22.05 -3.40
N GLU A 269 9.15 23.26 -3.43
CA GLU A 269 8.52 24.47 -3.99
C GLU A 269 8.34 24.39 -5.52
#